data_286064a432c679aea4c5b2a93d0cc954
#
_entry.id   286064a432c679aea4c5b2a93d0cc954
#
_cell.length_a   1.000
_cell.length_b   1.000
_cell.length_c   1.000
_cell.angle_alpha   90.00
_cell.angle_beta   90.00
_cell.angle_gamma   90.00
#
_symmetry.space_group_name_H-M   'P 1'
#
loop_
_entity.id
_entity.type
_entity.pdbx_description
1 polymer ?
#
loop_
_entity_poly.entity_id
_entity_poly.type
_entity_poly.pdbx_seq_one_letter_code
_entity_poly.pdbx_strand_id
1 'polypeptide(L)'
;FASILENCVNPNVSLVTSTTILPVTSNLNNAVPDSDLYLLMEANSLCPSCGKPLVSEKNSISLSGYKITDIIPPHPSEEQLAELGELIDGNSEVLNRKIALCLECSNRYTSHTTREECAQLIDIKNRLHRNYVAFETLDKMYLEEQIEAVIRQIPGASQEQLSDILSYKALRVREKIIKSNIPLIIKTEGFVVPYYKFIKSLFSQLEREGLLHFEDVANDVQRSYRRLHTSGLTQDEIFQHLVDWFKNKTNAQSILACEIIVAFFVQNCEVFHALAQ
;
A
#
# COMPACT_ATOMS: atom_id res chain seq x y z
N PHE A 1 6.71 36.27 -18.84
CA PHE A 1 6.04 34.98 -18.45
C PHE A 1 6.98 33.75 -18.50
N ALA A 2 8.19 33.87 -19.04
CA ALA A 2 9.15 32.77 -19.14
C ALA A 2 10.12 32.66 -17.94
N SER A 3 10.13 33.59 -16.99
CA SER A 3 11.11 33.64 -15.89
C SER A 3 10.61 33.15 -14.52
N ILE A 4 9.41 32.56 -14.44
CA ILE A 4 8.81 32.09 -13.18
C ILE A 4 8.87 30.55 -13.04
N LEU A 5 9.23 29.82 -14.08
CA LEU A 5 9.27 28.35 -14.07
C LEU A 5 10.66 27.74 -13.83
N GLU A 6 11.71 28.52 -13.72
CA GLU A 6 13.07 28.00 -13.55
C GLU A 6 13.49 27.70 -12.10
N ASN A 7 12.68 28.01 -11.09
CA ASN A 7 13.06 27.85 -9.68
C ASN A 7 12.34 26.70 -8.93
N CYS A 8 11.67 25.80 -9.60
CA CYS A 8 10.97 24.67 -8.96
C CYS A 8 11.55 23.28 -9.25
N VAL A 9 12.72 23.19 -9.87
CA VAL A 9 13.40 21.90 -10.05
C VAL A 9 14.60 21.83 -9.12
N ASN A 10 14.44 21.23 -7.96
CA ASN A 10 15.53 20.84 -7.09
C ASN A 10 16.10 19.51 -7.60
N PRO A 11 17.33 19.47 -8.19
CA PRO A 11 17.84 18.29 -8.87
C PRO A 11 18.40 17.19 -7.94
N ASN A 12 18.13 17.24 -6.63
CA ASN A 12 18.66 16.31 -5.63
C ASN A 12 17.62 15.46 -4.89
N VAL A 13 16.43 15.29 -5.43
CA VAL A 13 15.57 14.20 -5.01
C VAL A 13 15.90 13.00 -5.88
N SER A 14 16.93 12.25 -5.50
CA SER A 14 17.10 10.87 -5.95
C SER A 14 15.82 10.13 -5.56
N LEU A 15 14.99 9.82 -6.55
CA LEU A 15 13.98 8.80 -6.44
C LEU A 15 14.68 7.54 -5.93
N VAL A 16 14.45 7.20 -4.66
CA VAL A 16 14.81 5.90 -4.11
C VAL A 16 13.90 4.90 -4.79
N THR A 17 14.33 4.48 -5.94
CA THR A 17 13.75 3.38 -6.69
C THR A 17 13.97 2.11 -5.89
N SER A 18 12.90 1.36 -5.71
CA SER A 18 12.87 -0.05 -5.32
C SER A 18 13.43 -0.34 -3.93
N THR A 19 12.59 -0.15 -2.91
CA THR A 19 12.76 -0.92 -1.68
C THR A 19 12.44 -2.38 -2.01
N THR A 20 13.45 -3.14 -2.41
CA THR A 20 13.40 -4.59 -2.38
C THR A 20 13.12 -4.94 -0.93
N ILE A 21 11.93 -5.42 -0.65
CA ILE A 21 11.62 -6.04 0.65
C ILE A 21 12.43 -7.33 0.66
N LEU A 22 13.60 -7.27 1.27
CA LEU A 22 14.38 -8.46 1.53
C LEU A 22 13.55 -9.34 2.48
N PRO A 23 13.36 -10.62 2.18
CA PRO A 23 12.77 -11.52 3.14
C PRO A 23 13.70 -11.56 4.35
N VAL A 24 13.23 -11.00 5.48
CA VAL A 24 13.94 -10.98 6.77
C VAL A 24 13.85 -12.38 7.40
N THR A 25 14.39 -13.40 6.75
CA THR A 25 14.20 -14.76 7.22
C THR A 25 15.46 -15.52 7.58
N SER A 26 16.66 -14.94 7.61
CA SER A 26 17.80 -15.82 7.88
C SER A 26 18.86 -15.43 8.90
N ASN A 27 18.90 -14.22 9.50
CA ASN A 27 19.95 -13.91 10.48
C ASN A 27 19.62 -12.88 11.58
N LEU A 28 18.34 -12.63 11.88
CA LEU A 28 17.93 -11.71 12.94
C LEU A 28 17.89 -12.34 14.35
N ASN A 29 18.30 -13.61 14.50
CA ASN A 29 18.05 -14.40 15.70
C ASN A 29 18.75 -13.93 16.98
N ASN A 30 19.55 -12.84 16.99
CA ASN A 30 20.23 -12.41 18.19
C ASN A 30 20.15 -10.91 18.57
N ALA A 31 19.40 -10.07 17.83
CA ALA A 31 19.43 -8.62 18.08
C ALA A 31 18.06 -7.97 18.31
N VAL A 32 16.97 -8.57 17.87
CA VAL A 32 15.60 -8.00 17.96
C VAL A 32 14.70 -8.94 18.76
N PRO A 33 14.09 -8.48 19.86
CA PRO A 33 13.07 -9.28 20.57
C PRO A 33 11.87 -9.58 19.67
N ASP A 34 11.32 -10.79 19.78
CA ASP A 34 10.13 -11.20 18.99
C ASP A 34 8.94 -10.25 19.20
N SER A 35 8.82 -9.68 20.41
CA SER A 35 7.80 -8.69 20.74
C SER A 35 7.90 -7.40 19.92
N ASP A 36 9.10 -7.04 19.45
CA ASP A 36 9.37 -5.79 18.75
C ASP A 36 9.28 -5.99 17.23
N LEU A 37 9.43 -7.24 16.76
CA LEU A 37 9.51 -7.58 15.35
C LEU A 37 8.27 -7.08 14.58
N TYR A 38 7.08 -7.28 15.15
CA TYR A 38 5.83 -6.80 14.56
C TYR A 38 5.86 -5.28 14.33
N LEU A 39 6.27 -4.49 15.33
CA LEU A 39 6.29 -3.03 15.25
C LEU A 39 7.35 -2.52 14.26
N LEU A 40 8.47 -3.24 14.13
CA LEU A 40 9.49 -2.93 13.12
C LEU A 40 9.02 -3.26 11.70
N MET A 41 8.33 -4.40 11.51
CA MET A 41 7.73 -4.76 10.22
C MET A 41 6.64 -3.77 9.81
N GLU A 42 5.77 -3.39 10.74
CA GLU A 42 4.73 -2.39 10.53
C GLU A 42 5.32 -1.03 10.10
N ALA A 43 6.46 -0.64 10.66
CA ALA A 43 7.19 0.58 10.32
C ALA A 43 8.13 0.42 9.10
N ASN A 44 8.14 -0.75 8.46
CA ASN A 44 9.07 -1.09 7.36
C ASN A 44 10.54 -0.83 7.74
N SER A 45 10.91 -1.08 9.01
CA SER A 45 12.24 -0.83 9.59
C SER A 45 12.74 0.61 9.46
N LEU A 46 11.86 1.58 9.21
CA LEU A 46 12.17 3.00 9.15
C LEU A 46 11.45 3.75 10.28
N CYS A 47 12.09 4.79 10.81
CA CYS A 47 11.46 5.65 11.81
C CYS A 47 10.29 6.44 11.17
N PRO A 48 9.04 6.24 11.62
CA PRO A 48 7.89 6.88 11.00
C PRO A 48 7.88 8.40 11.13
N SER A 49 8.65 8.93 12.07
CA SER A 49 8.74 10.37 12.34
C SER A 49 9.81 11.08 11.49
N CYS A 50 10.94 10.41 11.14
CA CYS A 50 12.05 11.07 10.45
C CYS A 50 12.68 10.25 9.31
N GLY A 51 12.20 9.04 9.03
CA GLY A 51 12.69 8.18 7.95
C GLY A 51 14.05 7.51 8.20
N LYS A 52 14.70 7.70 9.37
CA LYS A 52 15.97 7.03 9.67
C LYS A 52 15.77 5.52 9.80
N PRO A 53 16.72 4.67 9.34
CA PRO A 53 16.68 3.24 9.58
C PRO A 53 16.65 2.93 11.08
N LEU A 54 15.76 2.03 11.49
CA LEU A 54 15.62 1.55 12.87
C LEU A 54 16.57 0.40 13.17
N VAL A 55 16.92 -0.36 12.14
CA VAL A 55 17.91 -1.44 12.20
C VAL A 55 18.93 -1.18 11.10
N SER A 56 20.20 -1.34 11.40
CA SER A 56 21.29 -1.20 10.44
C SER A 56 22.27 -2.36 10.59
N GLU A 57 22.80 -2.84 9.48
CA GLU A 57 23.87 -3.83 9.45
C GLU A 57 25.22 -3.14 9.28
N LYS A 58 26.15 -3.45 10.18
CA LYS A 58 27.54 -3.02 10.04
C LYS A 58 28.46 -4.20 10.34
N ASN A 59 29.29 -4.60 9.38
CA ASN A 59 30.22 -5.72 9.49
C ASN A 59 29.54 -7.04 9.93
N SER A 60 28.38 -7.36 9.35
CA SER A 60 27.56 -8.54 9.69
C SER A 60 27.01 -8.54 11.11
N ILE A 61 27.01 -7.39 11.79
CA ILE A 61 26.38 -7.19 13.09
C ILE A 61 25.17 -6.31 12.90
N SER A 62 23.99 -6.83 13.30
CA SER A 62 22.75 -6.04 13.35
C SER A 62 22.79 -5.09 14.53
N LEU A 63 22.72 -3.79 14.26
CA LEU A 63 22.67 -2.74 15.28
C LEU A 63 21.23 -2.22 15.36
N SER A 64 20.63 -2.33 16.54
CA SER A 64 19.33 -1.75 16.83
C SER A 64 19.49 -0.26 17.19
N GLY A 65 18.90 0.60 16.35
CA GLY A 65 18.88 2.05 16.57
C GLY A 65 17.48 2.58 16.94
N TYR A 66 16.64 1.74 17.57
CA TYR A 66 15.25 2.05 17.86
C TYR A 66 14.90 1.88 19.35
N LYS A 67 13.76 2.43 19.70
CA LYS A 67 13.07 2.21 20.97
C LYS A 67 11.58 2.04 20.71
N ILE A 68 10.98 1.04 21.34
CA ILE A 68 9.53 0.92 21.38
C ILE A 68 9.01 1.98 22.34
N THR A 69 8.19 2.87 21.81
CA THR A 69 7.70 4.05 22.50
C THR A 69 6.19 3.92 22.69
N ASP A 70 5.72 4.13 23.91
CA ASP A 70 4.28 4.26 24.17
C ASP A 70 3.81 5.63 23.63
N ILE A 71 2.82 5.62 22.74
CA ILE A 71 2.22 6.85 22.20
C ILE A 71 1.44 7.58 23.28
N ILE A 72 0.73 6.80 24.12
CA ILE A 72 0.05 7.31 25.29
C ILE A 72 0.83 6.79 26.50
N PRO A 73 1.29 7.65 27.40
CA PRO A 73 2.00 7.22 28.60
C PRO A 73 1.19 6.16 29.38
N PRO A 74 1.80 5.02 29.80
CA PRO A 74 1.08 3.96 30.51
C PRO A 74 0.57 4.40 31.90
N HIS A 75 1.23 5.42 32.49
CA HIS A 75 0.85 6.04 33.76
C HIS A 75 0.89 7.56 33.60
N PRO A 76 -0.15 8.15 32.98
CA PRO A 76 -0.18 9.58 32.74
C PRO A 76 -0.33 10.35 34.07
N SER A 77 0.37 11.48 34.19
CA SER A 77 0.16 12.43 35.30
C SER A 77 -1.23 13.08 35.20
N GLU A 78 -1.67 13.75 36.29
CA GLU A 78 -2.95 14.48 36.27
C GLU A 78 -2.98 15.55 35.19
N GLU A 79 -1.86 16.22 34.92
CA GLU A 79 -1.72 17.20 33.85
C GLU A 79 -1.84 16.55 32.46
N GLN A 80 -1.19 15.39 32.26
CA GLN A 80 -1.31 14.61 31.04
C GLN A 80 -2.72 14.04 30.82
N LEU A 81 -3.39 13.61 31.89
CA LEU A 81 -4.80 13.18 31.83
C LEU A 81 -5.72 14.31 31.41
N ALA A 82 -5.50 15.52 31.92
CA ALA A 82 -6.29 16.69 31.54
C ALA A 82 -6.07 17.07 30.07
N GLU A 83 -4.85 16.91 29.55
CA GLU A 83 -4.48 17.26 28.17
C GLU A 83 -4.83 16.17 27.15
N LEU A 84 -4.67 14.91 27.50
CA LEU A 84 -4.81 13.75 26.59
C LEU A 84 -6.12 12.96 26.77
N GLY A 85 -6.99 13.31 27.74
CA GLY A 85 -8.10 12.49 28.22
C GLY A 85 -8.99 11.88 27.13
N GLU A 86 -9.39 12.68 26.14
CA GLU A 86 -10.21 12.20 25.00
C GLU A 86 -9.47 11.25 24.06
N LEU A 87 -8.13 11.34 23.99
CA LEU A 87 -7.30 10.45 23.17
C LEU A 87 -7.07 9.09 23.84
N ILE A 88 -7.14 9.05 25.17
CA ILE A 88 -6.95 7.83 25.98
C ILE A 88 -8.13 6.88 25.83
N ASP A 89 -9.35 7.39 25.84
CA ASP A 89 -10.58 6.59 25.83
C ASP A 89 -10.88 5.92 24.47
N GLY A 90 -10.35 6.49 23.37
CA GLY A 90 -10.58 6.00 22.02
C GLY A 90 -9.66 4.84 21.57
N ASN A 91 -8.60 4.51 22.33
CA ASN A 91 -7.54 3.58 21.90
C ASN A 91 -7.34 2.43 22.91
N SER A 92 -8.21 1.42 22.87
CA SER A 92 -8.24 0.34 23.86
C SER A 92 -7.25 -0.81 23.64
N GLU A 93 -6.70 -0.99 22.45
CA GLU A 93 -5.80 -2.11 22.16
C GLU A 93 -4.31 -1.77 22.45
N VAL A 94 -3.67 -2.62 23.26
CA VAL A 94 -2.27 -2.41 23.74
C VAL A 94 -1.26 -2.26 22.59
N LEU A 95 -1.42 -3.00 21.50
CA LEU A 95 -0.52 -2.92 20.34
C LEU A 95 -0.67 -1.58 19.59
N ASN A 96 -1.87 -1.00 19.58
CA ASN A 96 -2.12 0.28 18.92
C ASN A 96 -1.56 1.48 19.70
N ARG A 97 -1.09 1.26 20.93
CA ARG A 97 -0.48 2.29 21.79
C ARG A 97 1.03 2.38 21.66
N LYS A 98 1.68 1.45 20.94
CA LYS A 98 3.14 1.37 20.81
C LYS A 98 3.59 1.59 19.38
N ILE A 99 4.72 2.26 19.23
CA ILE A 99 5.35 2.56 17.95
C ILE A 99 6.88 2.43 18.04
N ALA A 100 7.51 1.90 16.98
CA ALA A 100 8.97 1.87 16.89
C ALA A 100 9.47 3.22 16.36
N LEU A 101 10.30 3.92 17.14
CA LEU A 101 10.93 5.18 16.75
C LEU A 101 12.46 5.05 16.87
N CYS A 102 13.21 5.85 16.12
CA CYS A 102 14.65 5.98 16.37
C CYS A 102 14.89 6.62 17.74
N LEU A 103 16.06 6.38 18.34
CA LEU A 103 16.37 6.84 19.69
C LEU A 103 16.16 8.34 19.86
N GLU A 104 16.53 9.13 18.86
CA GLU A 104 16.38 10.59 18.88
C GLU A 104 14.91 11.02 18.91
N CYS A 105 14.07 10.48 18.01
CA CYS A 105 12.65 10.79 17.97
C CYS A 105 11.92 10.30 19.22
N SER A 106 12.25 9.10 19.71
CA SER A 106 11.68 8.57 20.95
C SER A 106 12.02 9.46 22.16
N ASN A 107 13.30 9.83 22.33
CA ASN A 107 13.71 10.68 23.45
C ASN A 107 13.06 12.07 23.38
N ARG A 108 12.99 12.68 22.19
CA ARG A 108 12.32 13.98 22.01
C ARG A 108 10.84 13.87 22.39
N TYR A 109 10.13 12.87 21.91
CA TYR A 109 8.73 12.66 22.19
C TYR A 109 8.45 12.43 23.67
N THR A 110 9.21 11.54 24.32
CA THR A 110 9.01 11.18 25.74
C THR A 110 9.43 12.28 26.72
N SER A 111 10.29 13.23 26.32
CA SER A 111 10.71 14.34 27.17
C SER A 111 9.63 15.42 27.31
N HIS A 112 8.80 15.62 26.31
CA HIS A 112 7.71 16.60 26.32
C HIS A 112 6.64 16.19 25.32
N THR A 113 5.66 15.39 25.76
CA THR A 113 4.56 14.91 24.91
C THR A 113 3.44 15.95 24.93
N THR A 114 3.14 16.55 23.79
CA THR A 114 1.98 17.41 23.61
C THR A 114 0.79 16.64 23.04
N ARG A 115 -0.44 17.21 23.19
CA ARG A 115 -1.66 16.62 22.63
C ARG A 115 -1.58 16.47 21.11
N GLU A 116 -1.03 17.47 20.43
CA GLU A 116 -0.86 17.50 18.96
C GLU A 116 0.10 16.41 18.49
N GLU A 117 1.25 16.25 19.17
CA GLU A 117 2.22 15.20 18.84
C GLU A 117 1.66 13.80 19.10
N CYS A 118 0.91 13.63 20.18
CA CYS A 118 0.22 12.38 20.49
C CYS A 118 -0.80 12.04 19.41
N ALA A 119 -1.66 12.97 19.02
CA ALA A 119 -2.64 12.78 17.95
C ALA A 119 -1.97 12.43 16.61
N GLN A 120 -0.89 13.12 16.25
CA GLN A 120 -0.11 12.83 15.04
C GLN A 120 0.48 11.42 15.07
N LEU A 121 1.04 10.97 16.19
CA LEU A 121 1.57 9.61 16.30
C LEU A 121 0.48 8.54 16.27
N ILE A 122 -0.71 8.82 16.81
CA ILE A 122 -1.89 7.94 16.68
C ILE A 122 -2.27 7.79 15.21
N ASP A 123 -2.35 8.89 14.45
CA ASP A 123 -2.69 8.85 13.03
C ASP A 123 -1.63 8.08 12.21
N ILE A 124 -0.35 8.33 12.49
CA ILE A 124 0.76 7.60 11.88
C ILE A 124 0.63 6.11 12.19
N LYS A 125 0.43 5.73 13.46
CA LYS A 125 0.29 4.34 13.89
C LYS A 125 -0.88 3.65 13.22
N ASN A 126 -2.05 4.29 13.16
CA ASN A 126 -3.22 3.75 12.50
C ASN A 126 -2.97 3.50 10.99
N ARG A 127 -2.28 4.41 10.32
CA ARG A 127 -1.89 4.24 8.91
C ARG A 127 -0.90 3.08 8.74
N LEU A 128 0.14 3.00 9.56
CA LEU A 128 1.12 1.91 9.52
C LEU A 128 0.45 0.55 9.72
N HIS A 129 -0.42 0.45 10.73
CA HIS A 129 -1.17 -0.77 11.02
C HIS A 129 -2.04 -1.21 9.83
N ARG A 130 -2.84 -0.31 9.26
CA ARG A 130 -3.66 -0.62 8.09
C ARG A 130 -2.82 -1.11 6.91
N ASN A 131 -1.70 -0.44 6.63
CA ASN A 131 -0.79 -0.82 5.56
C ASN A 131 -0.16 -2.20 5.79
N TYR A 132 0.25 -2.48 7.04
CA TYR A 132 0.81 -3.78 7.40
C TYR A 132 -0.22 -4.90 7.25
N VAL A 133 -1.44 -4.71 7.75
CA VAL A 133 -2.53 -5.69 7.59
C VAL A 133 -2.88 -5.91 6.12
N ALA A 134 -2.87 -4.85 5.31
CA ALA A 134 -3.06 -4.95 3.87
C ALA A 134 -1.96 -5.80 3.22
N PHE A 135 -0.69 -5.52 3.53
CA PHE A 135 0.45 -6.30 3.05
C PHE A 135 0.36 -7.78 3.45
N GLU A 136 0.16 -8.09 4.73
CA GLU A 136 -0.01 -9.48 5.20
C GLU A 136 -1.18 -10.20 4.51
N THR A 137 -2.28 -9.48 4.30
CA THR A 137 -3.45 -10.03 3.63
C THR A 137 -3.12 -10.46 2.21
N LEU A 138 -2.44 -9.59 1.47
CA LEU A 138 -2.08 -9.83 0.07
C LEU A 138 -0.93 -10.85 -0.06
N ASP A 139 0.02 -10.86 0.87
CA ASP A 139 1.15 -11.78 0.82
C ASP A 139 0.72 -13.25 0.99
N LYS A 140 -0.34 -13.50 1.73
CA LYS A 140 -0.92 -14.85 1.94
C LYS A 140 -1.73 -15.38 0.75
N MET A 141 -1.93 -14.58 -0.29
CA MET A 141 -2.73 -14.97 -1.46
C MET A 141 -1.86 -15.54 -2.56
N TYR A 142 -2.31 -16.64 -3.14
CA TYR A 142 -1.73 -17.17 -4.36
C TYR A 142 -2.23 -16.36 -5.55
N LEU A 143 -1.31 -15.99 -6.40
CA LEU A 143 -1.61 -15.46 -7.72
C LEU A 143 -1.17 -16.53 -8.73
N GLU A 144 -2.07 -16.91 -9.61
CA GLU A 144 -1.74 -17.90 -10.63
C GLU A 144 -0.63 -17.37 -11.57
N GLU A 145 0.34 -18.23 -11.91
CA GLU A 145 1.48 -17.86 -12.78
C GLU A 145 1.02 -17.27 -14.12
N GLN A 146 -0.16 -17.65 -14.56
CA GLN A 146 -0.75 -17.22 -15.83
C GLN A 146 -1.10 -15.74 -15.86
N ILE A 147 -1.40 -15.12 -14.72
CA ILE A 147 -1.66 -13.68 -14.67
C ILE A 147 -0.38 -12.87 -14.95
N GLU A 148 0.78 -13.44 -14.60
CA GLU A 148 2.07 -12.87 -14.96
C GLU A 148 2.23 -12.79 -16.49
N ALA A 149 1.80 -13.83 -17.22
CA ALA A 149 1.84 -13.83 -18.68
C ALA A 149 0.96 -12.72 -19.28
N VAL A 150 -0.21 -12.44 -18.68
CA VAL A 150 -1.07 -11.32 -19.10
C VAL A 150 -0.37 -9.99 -18.84
N ILE A 151 0.15 -9.77 -17.64
CA ILE A 151 0.81 -8.52 -17.26
C ILE A 151 2.01 -8.24 -18.16
N ARG A 152 2.81 -9.25 -18.50
CA ARG A 152 3.98 -9.11 -19.37
C ARG A 152 3.62 -8.71 -20.80
N GLN A 153 2.45 -9.05 -21.31
CA GLN A 153 2.01 -8.71 -22.67
C GLN A 153 1.46 -7.29 -22.80
N ILE A 154 0.98 -6.67 -21.70
CA ILE A 154 0.37 -5.33 -21.72
C ILE A 154 1.28 -4.26 -22.34
N PRO A 155 2.60 -4.15 -21.98
CA PRO A 155 3.47 -3.13 -22.57
C PRO A 155 3.73 -3.30 -24.06
N GLY A 156 3.57 -4.51 -24.60
CA GLY A 156 3.79 -4.85 -26.01
C GLY A 156 2.53 -4.77 -26.88
N ALA A 157 1.39 -4.35 -26.33
CA ALA A 157 0.14 -4.25 -27.09
C ALA A 157 0.27 -3.31 -28.29
N SER A 158 -0.02 -3.80 -29.49
CA SER A 158 0.03 -2.99 -30.71
C SER A 158 -1.17 -2.04 -30.84
N GLN A 159 -1.00 -0.97 -31.60
CA GLN A 159 -2.09 -0.02 -31.86
C GLN A 159 -3.30 -0.69 -32.50
N GLU A 160 -3.09 -1.70 -33.33
CA GLU A 160 -4.18 -2.47 -33.97
C GLU A 160 -4.97 -3.28 -32.94
N GLN A 161 -4.30 -3.88 -31.94
CA GLN A 161 -4.95 -4.61 -30.83
C GLN A 161 -5.74 -3.68 -29.92
N LEU A 162 -5.37 -2.40 -29.87
CA LEU A 162 -6.04 -1.37 -29.09
C LEU A 162 -7.02 -0.52 -29.94
N SER A 163 -7.13 -0.73 -31.24
CA SER A 163 -7.84 0.16 -32.19
C SER A 163 -9.37 0.19 -32.02
N ASP A 164 -9.96 -0.78 -31.32
CA ASP A 164 -11.38 -0.78 -30.98
C ASP A 164 -11.75 0.15 -29.79
N ILE A 165 -10.84 1.08 -29.50
CA ILE A 165 -10.85 1.98 -28.35
C ILE A 165 -12.14 2.83 -28.29
N LEU A 166 -12.59 3.34 -29.44
CA LEU A 166 -13.68 4.31 -29.53
C LEU A 166 -15.07 3.74 -29.22
N SER A 167 -15.22 2.42 -29.21
CA SER A 167 -16.50 1.75 -28.98
C SER A 167 -16.75 1.28 -27.54
N TYR A 168 -15.68 1.27 -26.70
CA TYR A 168 -15.82 0.76 -25.34
C TYR A 168 -16.08 1.88 -24.33
N LYS A 169 -17.15 1.72 -23.54
CA LYS A 169 -17.53 2.68 -22.49
C LYS A 169 -17.19 2.11 -21.13
N ALA A 170 -16.32 2.80 -20.42
CA ALA A 170 -15.94 2.46 -19.03
C ALA A 170 -17.04 2.87 -18.02
N LEU A 171 -18.30 2.52 -18.28
CA LEU A 171 -19.46 2.98 -17.52
C LEU A 171 -19.39 2.58 -16.04
N ARG A 172 -18.89 1.38 -15.75
CA ARG A 172 -18.86 0.83 -14.38
C ARG A 172 -17.83 1.49 -13.48
N VAL A 173 -16.79 2.11 -14.03
CA VAL A 173 -15.78 2.81 -13.25
C VAL A 173 -16.41 3.95 -12.43
N ARG A 174 -17.25 4.78 -13.08
CA ARG A 174 -17.92 5.92 -12.43
C ARG A 174 -18.99 5.51 -11.41
N GLU A 175 -19.51 4.31 -11.51
CA GLU A 175 -20.49 3.78 -10.57
C GLU A 175 -19.83 3.27 -9.28
N LYS A 176 -18.52 3.01 -9.29
CA LYS A 176 -17.79 2.35 -8.22
C LYS A 176 -16.78 3.25 -7.50
N ILE A 177 -16.23 4.21 -8.20
CA ILE A 177 -15.30 5.17 -7.61
C ILE A 177 -16.10 6.37 -7.09
N ILE A 178 -15.81 6.80 -5.86
CA ILE A 178 -16.46 7.94 -5.22
C ILE A 178 -16.36 9.17 -6.14
N LYS A 179 -17.48 9.84 -6.40
CA LYS A 179 -17.57 10.96 -7.36
C LYS A 179 -16.58 12.10 -7.10
N SER A 180 -16.17 12.32 -5.85
CA SER A 180 -15.16 13.30 -5.48
C SER A 180 -13.74 12.89 -5.83
N ASN A 181 -13.48 11.58 -6.07
CA ASN A 181 -12.15 11.09 -6.43
C ASN A 181 -11.94 11.12 -7.96
N ILE A 182 -11.97 12.34 -8.51
CA ILE A 182 -11.80 12.60 -9.94
C ILE A 182 -10.46 12.05 -10.49
N PRO A 183 -9.31 12.21 -9.80
CA PRO A 183 -8.04 11.68 -10.30
C PRO A 183 -8.06 10.17 -10.53
N LEU A 184 -8.60 9.38 -9.59
CA LEU A 184 -8.68 7.94 -9.72
C LEU A 184 -9.68 7.53 -10.82
N ILE A 185 -10.79 8.25 -10.99
CA ILE A 185 -11.74 8.03 -12.09
C ILE A 185 -11.03 8.20 -13.43
N ILE A 186 -10.38 9.37 -13.65
CA ILE A 186 -9.69 9.68 -14.92
C ILE A 186 -8.60 8.65 -15.22
N LYS A 187 -7.77 8.32 -14.22
CA LYS A 187 -6.72 7.32 -14.33
C LYS A 187 -7.29 5.96 -14.74
N THR A 188 -8.30 5.48 -14.04
CA THR A 188 -8.90 4.17 -14.29
C THR A 188 -9.59 4.10 -15.65
N GLU A 189 -10.38 5.11 -16.01
CA GLU A 189 -11.02 5.19 -17.35
C GLU A 189 -9.97 5.26 -18.45
N GLY A 190 -8.90 6.03 -18.25
CA GLY A 190 -7.80 6.14 -19.19
C GLY A 190 -7.11 4.81 -19.49
N PHE A 191 -7.11 3.87 -18.56
CA PHE A 191 -6.61 2.51 -18.79
C PHE A 191 -7.68 1.56 -19.32
N VAL A 192 -8.89 1.61 -18.80
CA VAL A 192 -9.97 0.71 -19.19
C VAL A 192 -10.34 0.88 -20.67
N VAL A 193 -10.49 2.12 -21.13
CA VAL A 193 -10.92 2.39 -22.51
C VAL A 193 -10.02 1.70 -23.55
N PRO A 194 -8.68 1.87 -23.53
CA PRO A 194 -7.82 1.23 -24.53
C PRO A 194 -7.56 -0.26 -24.26
N TYR A 195 -7.44 -0.69 -23.01
CA TYR A 195 -6.86 -2.01 -22.69
C TYR A 195 -7.90 -3.09 -22.35
N TYR A 196 -9.14 -2.75 -22.03
CA TYR A 196 -10.11 -3.73 -21.52
C TYR A 196 -10.33 -4.93 -22.45
N LYS A 197 -10.62 -4.66 -23.73
CA LYS A 197 -10.87 -5.73 -24.71
C LYS A 197 -9.62 -6.58 -24.95
N PHE A 198 -8.46 -5.94 -25.00
CA PHE A 198 -7.19 -6.64 -25.17
C PHE A 198 -6.93 -7.60 -24.00
N ILE A 199 -7.02 -7.13 -22.76
CA ILE A 199 -6.83 -7.98 -21.57
C ILE A 199 -7.86 -9.10 -21.52
N LYS A 200 -9.14 -8.79 -21.81
CA LYS A 200 -10.19 -9.80 -21.87
C LYS A 200 -9.89 -10.89 -22.89
N SER A 201 -9.34 -10.53 -24.06
CA SER A 201 -8.93 -11.50 -25.07
C SER A 201 -7.79 -12.41 -24.62
N LEU A 202 -6.80 -11.85 -23.87
CA LEU A 202 -5.72 -12.64 -23.31
C LEU A 202 -6.22 -13.65 -22.28
N PHE A 203 -7.07 -13.24 -21.35
CA PHE A 203 -7.69 -14.17 -20.40
C PHE A 203 -8.50 -15.25 -21.10
N SER A 204 -9.33 -14.90 -22.10
CA SER A 204 -10.09 -15.86 -22.87
C SER A 204 -9.21 -16.83 -23.68
N GLN A 205 -8.03 -16.40 -24.10
CA GLN A 205 -7.07 -17.28 -24.76
C GLN A 205 -6.49 -18.30 -23.78
N LEU A 206 -5.97 -17.83 -22.62
CA LEU A 206 -5.38 -18.70 -21.59
C LEU A 206 -6.39 -19.72 -21.05
N GLU A 207 -7.67 -19.29 -20.91
CA GLU A 207 -8.74 -20.18 -20.48
C GLU A 207 -9.06 -21.27 -21.52
N ARG A 208 -9.06 -20.94 -22.82
CA ARG A 208 -9.20 -21.96 -23.91
C ARG A 208 -8.03 -22.92 -23.98
N GLU A 209 -6.83 -22.46 -23.61
CA GLU A 209 -5.63 -23.28 -23.52
C GLU A 209 -5.62 -24.16 -22.27
N GLY A 210 -6.59 -23.99 -21.34
CA GLY A 210 -6.70 -24.71 -20.09
C GLY A 210 -5.62 -24.33 -19.07
N LEU A 211 -5.01 -23.17 -19.24
CA LEU A 211 -3.92 -22.68 -18.40
C LEU A 211 -4.42 -21.93 -17.18
N LEU A 212 -5.62 -21.36 -17.21
CA LEU A 212 -6.25 -20.72 -16.05
C LEU A 212 -7.77 -20.81 -16.14
N HIS A 213 -8.44 -20.56 -15.01
CA HIS A 213 -9.86 -20.27 -14.93
C HIS A 213 -10.04 -18.82 -14.47
N PHE A 214 -10.59 -17.97 -15.35
CA PHE A 214 -10.73 -16.55 -15.06
C PHE A 214 -11.53 -16.29 -13.77
N GLU A 215 -12.54 -17.12 -13.49
CA GLU A 215 -13.34 -17.00 -12.27
C GLU A 215 -12.52 -17.19 -10.98
N ASP A 216 -11.50 -18.03 -10.98
CA ASP A 216 -10.64 -18.25 -9.81
C ASP A 216 -9.79 -17.00 -9.55
N VAL A 217 -9.18 -16.46 -10.60
CA VAL A 217 -8.42 -15.19 -10.51
C VAL A 217 -9.32 -14.05 -10.05
N ALA A 218 -10.50 -13.91 -10.62
CA ALA A 218 -11.48 -12.88 -10.27
C ALA A 218 -11.92 -12.99 -8.80
N ASN A 219 -12.17 -14.22 -8.33
CA ASN A 219 -12.54 -14.50 -6.94
C ASN A 219 -11.41 -14.13 -5.96
N ASP A 220 -10.16 -14.41 -6.32
CA ASP A 220 -9.01 -14.08 -5.49
C ASP A 220 -8.79 -12.57 -5.39
N VAL A 221 -8.89 -11.86 -6.50
CA VAL A 221 -8.83 -10.39 -6.52
C VAL A 221 -9.99 -9.79 -5.70
N GLN A 222 -11.21 -10.31 -5.85
CA GLN A 222 -12.36 -9.84 -5.08
C GLN A 222 -12.21 -10.11 -3.58
N ARG A 223 -11.68 -11.27 -3.21
CA ARG A 223 -11.41 -11.63 -1.80
C ARG A 223 -10.38 -10.69 -1.20
N SER A 224 -9.31 -10.40 -1.93
CA SER A 224 -8.27 -9.44 -1.53
C SER A 224 -8.87 -8.05 -1.32
N TYR A 225 -9.63 -7.57 -2.29
CA TYR A 225 -10.32 -6.29 -2.20
C TYR A 225 -11.20 -6.19 -0.95
N ARG A 226 -12.04 -7.20 -0.68
CA ARG A 226 -12.94 -7.19 0.49
C ARG A 226 -12.18 -7.06 1.81
N ARG A 227 -11.05 -7.76 1.94
CA ARG A 227 -10.21 -7.67 3.15
C ARG A 227 -9.57 -6.29 3.30
N LEU A 228 -9.06 -5.72 2.21
CA LEU A 228 -8.51 -4.36 2.20
C LEU A 228 -9.58 -3.31 2.56
N HIS A 229 -10.77 -3.46 2.02
CA HIS A 229 -11.89 -2.56 2.29
C HIS A 229 -12.31 -2.59 3.76
N THR A 230 -12.32 -3.76 4.41
CA THR A 230 -12.65 -3.88 5.84
C THR A 230 -11.59 -3.28 6.75
N SER A 231 -10.36 -3.06 6.26
CA SER A 231 -9.29 -2.40 7.02
C SER A 231 -9.38 -0.88 7.06
N GLY A 232 -10.42 -0.28 6.48
CA GLY A 232 -10.67 1.17 6.49
C GLY A 232 -9.73 1.96 5.57
N LEU A 233 -9.17 1.33 4.54
CA LEU A 233 -8.37 1.97 3.50
C LEU A 233 -9.26 2.76 2.53
N THR A 234 -8.74 3.89 2.03
CA THR A 234 -9.36 4.65 0.94
C THR A 234 -9.26 3.90 -0.38
N GLN A 235 -10.06 4.32 -1.38
CA GLN A 235 -10.01 3.70 -2.71
C GLN A 235 -8.64 3.85 -3.39
N ASP A 236 -7.94 4.98 -3.18
CA ASP A 236 -6.58 5.20 -3.69
C ASP A 236 -5.58 4.25 -3.04
N GLU A 237 -5.63 4.11 -1.71
CA GLU A 237 -4.78 3.19 -0.97
C GLU A 237 -5.03 1.73 -1.41
N ILE A 238 -6.28 1.31 -1.56
CA ILE A 238 -6.64 -0.03 -2.05
C ILE A 238 -6.10 -0.25 -3.45
N PHE A 239 -6.31 0.72 -4.37
CA PHE A 239 -5.80 0.63 -5.73
C PHE A 239 -4.28 0.44 -5.73
N GLN A 240 -3.56 1.25 -4.96
CA GLN A 240 -2.11 1.17 -4.87
C GLN A 240 -1.62 -0.14 -4.25
N HIS A 241 -2.24 -0.63 -3.18
CA HIS A 241 -1.90 -1.92 -2.59
C HIS A 241 -2.08 -3.09 -3.57
N LEU A 242 -3.14 -3.09 -4.37
CA LEU A 242 -3.34 -4.10 -5.39
C LEU A 242 -2.27 -4.01 -6.50
N VAL A 243 -1.89 -2.80 -6.92
CA VAL A 243 -0.81 -2.58 -7.89
C VAL A 243 0.51 -3.13 -7.37
N ASP A 244 0.87 -2.80 -6.12
CA ASP A 244 2.11 -3.26 -5.50
C ASP A 244 2.11 -4.78 -5.30
N TRP A 245 0.97 -5.36 -4.94
CA TRP A 245 0.78 -6.79 -4.84
C TRP A 245 1.02 -7.50 -6.18
N PHE A 246 0.36 -7.07 -7.27
CA PHE A 246 0.61 -7.64 -8.59
C PHE A 246 2.07 -7.52 -8.99
N LYS A 247 2.67 -6.34 -8.78
CA LYS A 247 4.09 -6.10 -9.08
C LYS A 247 5.01 -7.09 -8.36
N ASN A 248 4.80 -7.26 -7.06
CA ASN A 248 5.65 -8.12 -6.24
C ASN A 248 5.44 -9.61 -6.55
N LYS A 249 4.19 -10.07 -6.69
CA LYS A 249 3.88 -11.48 -6.96
C LYS A 249 4.31 -11.93 -8.35
N THR A 250 4.26 -11.05 -9.35
CA THR A 250 4.64 -11.37 -10.73
C THR A 250 6.04 -10.89 -11.10
N ASN A 251 6.77 -10.28 -10.16
CA ASN A 251 8.06 -9.65 -10.45
C ASN A 251 8.02 -8.75 -11.71
N ALA A 252 6.89 -8.05 -11.90
CA ALA A 252 6.64 -7.26 -13.10
C ALA A 252 7.58 -6.06 -13.19
N GLN A 253 8.19 -5.87 -14.37
CA GLN A 253 9.06 -4.72 -14.63
C GLN A 253 8.29 -3.42 -14.82
N SER A 254 7.02 -3.50 -15.20
CA SER A 254 6.19 -2.35 -15.51
C SER A 254 5.10 -2.14 -14.44
N ILE A 255 5.26 -1.10 -13.64
CA ILE A 255 4.20 -0.63 -12.72
C ILE A 255 2.93 -0.27 -13.51
N LEU A 256 3.09 0.38 -14.68
CA LEU A 256 1.98 0.75 -15.54
C LEU A 256 1.13 -0.45 -15.96
N ALA A 257 1.76 -1.59 -16.26
CA ALA A 257 1.03 -2.82 -16.59
C ALA A 257 0.22 -3.33 -15.39
N CYS A 258 0.76 -3.23 -14.16
CA CYS A 258 0.03 -3.56 -12.95
C CYS A 258 -1.14 -2.60 -12.69
N GLU A 259 -0.99 -1.31 -12.95
CA GLU A 259 -2.08 -0.33 -12.84
C GLU A 259 -3.20 -0.63 -13.85
N ILE A 260 -2.83 -1.00 -15.08
CA ILE A 260 -3.78 -1.36 -16.14
C ILE A 260 -4.58 -2.62 -15.77
N ILE A 261 -3.93 -3.64 -15.19
CA ILE A 261 -4.61 -4.87 -14.77
C ILE A 261 -5.56 -4.61 -13.58
N VAL A 262 -5.16 -3.78 -12.62
CA VAL A 262 -6.06 -3.37 -11.52
C VAL A 262 -7.27 -2.60 -12.06
N ALA A 263 -7.07 -1.68 -13.01
CA ALA A 263 -8.16 -0.95 -13.65
C ALA A 263 -9.13 -1.89 -14.39
N PHE A 264 -8.61 -2.94 -15.05
CA PHE A 264 -9.43 -3.99 -15.67
C PHE A 264 -10.35 -4.66 -14.64
N PHE A 265 -9.83 -5.06 -13.47
CA PHE A 265 -10.65 -5.67 -12.42
C PHE A 265 -11.62 -4.69 -11.77
N VAL A 266 -11.31 -3.38 -11.71
CA VAL A 266 -12.29 -2.36 -11.31
C VAL A 266 -13.47 -2.36 -12.28
N GLN A 267 -13.21 -2.36 -13.58
CA GLN A 267 -14.27 -2.39 -14.60
C GLN A 267 -15.08 -3.69 -14.55
N ASN A 268 -14.43 -4.83 -14.30
CA ASN A 268 -15.03 -6.16 -14.36
C ASN A 268 -15.80 -6.55 -13.08
N CYS A 269 -15.79 -5.73 -12.04
CA CYS A 269 -16.52 -5.84 -10.75
C CYS A 269 -15.86 -6.64 -9.63
N GLU A 270 -14.63 -7.03 -9.74
CA GLU A 270 -13.89 -7.71 -8.65
C GLU A 270 -13.34 -6.70 -7.64
N VAL A 271 -13.01 -5.49 -8.08
CA VAL A 271 -12.53 -4.38 -7.24
C VAL A 271 -13.55 -3.26 -7.24
N PHE A 272 -13.78 -2.67 -6.09
CA PHE A 272 -14.83 -1.70 -5.77
C PHE A 272 -16.24 -2.20 -6.06
N HIS A 273 -17.16 -1.91 -5.17
CA HIS A 273 -18.59 -2.19 -5.34
C HIS A 273 -19.30 -0.96 -5.87
N ALA A 274 -20.41 -1.18 -6.57
CA ALA A 274 -21.29 -0.10 -6.96
C ALA A 274 -21.69 0.73 -5.72
N LEU A 275 -21.51 2.04 -5.80
CA LEU A 275 -21.93 2.95 -4.74
C LEU A 275 -23.47 2.92 -4.70
N ALA A 276 -24.04 2.80 -3.50
CA ALA A 276 -25.48 2.99 -3.32
C ALA A 276 -25.86 4.39 -3.86
N GLN A 277 -26.83 4.43 -4.77
CA GLN A 277 -27.34 5.66 -5.34
C GLN A 277 -28.14 6.45 -4.30
#